data_3dc2075082673b1533c2d3a34a75b29f
#
_entry.id   3dc2075082673b1533c2d3a34a75b29f
#
_cell.length_a   1.000
_cell.length_b   1.000
_cell.length_c   1.000
_cell.angle_alpha   90.00
_cell.angle_beta   90.00
_cell.angle_gamma   90.00
#
_symmetry.space_group_name_H-M   'P 1'
#
loop_
_entity.id
_entity.type
_entity.pdbx_description
1 polymer ?
#
loop_
_entity_poly.entity_id
_entity_poly.type
_entity_poly.pdbx_seq_one_letter_code
_entity_poly.pdbx_strand_id
1 'polypeptide(L)' 'MNQRFKECLLEVYHSEITGEVIFESMLQNAKNSEERFIFGSMLQLETEAKAIMRPTLVHLDLPIEEKAS' A
#
# COMPACT_ATOMS: atom_id res chain seq x y z
N MET A 1 1.60 -6.54 -22.90
CA MET A 1 2.49 -6.32 -21.76
C MET A 1 2.97 -7.67 -21.23
N ASN A 2 4.24 -7.80 -20.87
CA ASN A 2 4.76 -9.10 -20.50
C ASN A 2 4.40 -9.49 -19.07
N GLN A 3 4.49 -10.79 -18.80
CA GLN A 3 4.10 -11.37 -17.52
C GLN A 3 4.97 -10.86 -16.36
N ARG A 4 6.27 -10.68 -16.60
CA ARG A 4 7.19 -10.19 -15.58
C ARG A 4 6.80 -8.79 -15.08
N PHE A 5 6.40 -7.92 -15.99
CA PHE A 5 5.96 -6.59 -15.64
C PHE A 5 4.72 -6.64 -14.75
N LYS A 6 3.76 -7.50 -15.11
CA LYS A 6 2.53 -7.67 -14.34
C LYS A 6 2.81 -8.20 -12.94
N GLU A 7 3.73 -9.16 -12.84
CA GLU A 7 4.14 -9.70 -11.53
C GLU A 7 4.78 -8.63 -10.67
N CYS A 8 5.64 -7.80 -11.25
CA CYS A 8 6.28 -6.70 -10.52
C CYS A 8 5.25 -5.68 -10.02
N LEU A 9 4.25 -5.35 -10.84
CA LEU A 9 3.19 -4.44 -10.44
C LEU A 9 2.42 -4.98 -9.24
N LEU A 10 2.08 -6.27 -9.27
CA LEU A 10 1.36 -6.90 -8.16
C LEU A 10 2.21 -6.92 -6.89
N GLU A 11 3.50 -7.20 -7.00
CA GLU A 11 4.40 -7.17 -5.85
C GLU A 11 4.45 -5.78 -5.23
N VAL A 12 4.55 -4.73 -6.04
CA VAL A 12 4.56 -3.37 -5.54
C VAL A 12 3.23 -3.04 -4.85
N TYR A 13 2.12 -3.41 -5.48
CA TYR A 13 0.80 -3.15 -4.89
C TYR A 13 0.64 -3.87 -3.55
N HIS A 14 1.06 -5.14 -3.47
CA HIS A 14 1.00 -5.91 -2.22
C HIS A 14 1.90 -5.31 -1.15
N SER A 15 3.04 -4.75 -1.53
CA SER A 15 3.92 -4.08 -0.56
C SER A 15 3.27 -2.83 0.02
N GLU A 16 2.45 -2.11 -0.77
CA GLU A 16 1.69 -0.97 -0.25
C GLU A 16 0.64 -1.41 0.78
N ILE A 17 -0.03 -2.54 0.52
CA ILE A 17 -1.00 -3.08 1.48
C ILE A 17 -0.29 -3.49 2.78
N THR A 18 0.83 -4.18 2.68
CA THR A 18 1.62 -4.58 3.85
C THR A 18 2.10 -3.35 4.62
N GLY A 19 2.54 -2.32 3.90
CA GLY A 19 2.95 -1.06 4.52
C GLY A 19 1.82 -0.40 5.27
N GLU A 20 0.59 -0.43 4.74
CA GLU A 20 -0.57 0.10 5.47
C GLU A 20 -0.79 -0.60 6.79
N VAL A 21 -0.72 -1.93 6.80
CA VAL A 21 -0.91 -2.72 8.03
C VAL A 21 0.16 -2.35 9.07
N ILE A 22 1.40 -2.25 8.64
CA ILE A 22 2.52 -1.91 9.53
C ILE A 22 2.35 -0.51 10.10
N PHE A 23 2.11 0.49 9.26
CA PHE A 23 2.01 1.87 9.71
C PHE A 23 0.74 2.11 10.53
N GLU A 24 -0.36 1.41 10.23
CA GLU A 24 -1.55 1.48 11.06
C GLU A 24 -1.26 0.97 12.47
N SER A 25 -0.55 -0.15 12.60
CA SER A 25 -0.15 -0.67 13.90
C SER A 25 0.76 0.29 14.64
N MET A 26 1.73 0.88 13.93
CA MET A 26 2.63 1.87 14.54
C MET A 26 1.86 3.11 14.99
N LEU A 27 0.90 3.56 14.19
CA LEU A 27 0.08 4.71 14.54
C LEU A 27 -0.74 4.44 15.81
N GLN A 28 -1.35 3.27 15.91
CA GLN A 28 -2.12 2.88 17.09
C GLN A 28 -1.27 2.84 18.34
N ASN A 29 0.03 2.57 18.21
CA ASN A 29 0.97 2.49 19.33
C ASN A 29 1.84 3.73 19.46
N ALA A 30 1.52 4.81 18.76
CA ALA A 30 2.31 6.04 18.79
C ALA A 30 2.30 6.63 20.20
N LYS A 31 3.47 7.09 20.65
CA LYS A 31 3.66 7.56 22.04
C LYS A 31 3.44 9.06 22.20
N ASN A 32 3.46 9.80 21.09
CA ASN A 32 3.35 11.25 21.15
C ASN A 32 2.81 11.78 19.82
N SER A 33 2.56 13.09 19.76
CA SER A 33 1.97 13.70 18.56
C SER A 33 2.92 13.67 17.36
N GLU A 34 4.22 13.76 17.62
CA GLU A 34 5.19 13.68 16.51
C GLU A 34 5.17 12.31 15.85
N GLU A 35 5.17 11.23 16.64
CA GLU A 35 5.06 9.88 16.10
C GLU A 35 3.75 9.67 15.38
N ARG A 36 2.66 10.17 15.92
CA ARG A 36 1.34 10.08 15.26
C ARG A 36 1.36 10.77 13.90
N PHE A 37 2.00 11.93 13.82
CA PHE A 37 2.10 12.65 12.55
C PHE A 37 2.93 11.86 11.54
N ILE A 38 4.09 11.33 11.95
CA ILE A 38 4.98 10.58 11.07
C ILE A 38 4.30 9.31 10.58
N PHE A 39 3.78 8.49 11.49
CA PHE A 39 3.18 7.20 11.11
C PHE A 39 1.89 7.40 10.34
N GLY A 40 1.09 8.40 10.69
CA GLY A 40 -0.11 8.73 9.94
C GLY A 40 0.19 9.20 8.52
N SER A 41 1.24 9.99 8.36
CA SER A 41 1.67 10.46 7.03
C SER A 41 2.18 9.30 6.17
N MET A 42 2.92 8.36 6.75
CA MET A 42 3.40 7.19 6.03
C MET A 42 2.24 6.28 5.64
N LEU A 43 1.26 6.10 6.53
CA LEU A 43 0.06 5.34 6.22
C LEU A 43 -0.68 5.96 5.04
N GLN A 44 -0.84 7.27 5.04
CA GLN A 44 -1.51 7.99 3.96
C GLN A 44 -0.79 7.80 2.63
N LEU A 45 0.54 7.85 2.63
CA LEU A 45 1.34 7.64 1.41
C LEU A 45 1.09 6.25 0.82
N GLU A 46 1.03 5.21 1.66
CA GLU A 46 0.73 3.85 1.19
C GLU A 46 -0.66 3.76 0.58
N THR A 47 -1.64 4.40 1.22
CA THR A 47 -3.03 4.41 0.74
C THR A 47 -3.14 5.16 -0.59
N GLU A 48 -2.48 6.31 -0.72
CA GLU A 48 -2.48 7.07 -1.97
C GLU A 48 -1.79 6.32 -3.10
N ALA A 49 -0.68 5.63 -2.81
CA ALA A 49 0.02 4.83 -3.80
C ALA A 49 -0.89 3.73 -4.35
N LYS A 50 -1.65 3.06 -3.49
CA LYS A 50 -2.62 2.06 -3.95
C LYS A 50 -3.69 2.68 -4.85
N ALA A 51 -4.21 3.83 -4.47
CA ALA A 51 -5.24 4.51 -5.25
C ALA A 51 -4.75 4.87 -6.66
N ILE A 52 -3.48 5.27 -6.76
CA ILE A 52 -2.86 5.59 -8.04
C ILE A 52 -2.69 4.34 -8.90
N MET A 53 -2.35 3.21 -8.29
CA MET A 53 -2.10 1.97 -9.01
C MET A 53 -3.35 1.24 -9.48
N ARG A 54 -4.47 1.36 -8.75
CA ARG A 54 -5.68 0.60 -9.06
C ARG A 54 -6.19 0.72 -10.50
N PRO A 55 -6.29 1.92 -11.09
CA PRO A 55 -6.76 2.02 -12.47
C PRO A 55 -5.89 1.23 -13.45
N THR A 56 -4.59 1.22 -13.23
CA THR A 56 -3.66 0.48 -14.08
C THR A 56 -3.87 -1.03 -13.92
N LEU A 57 -4.07 -1.50 -12.69
CA LEU A 57 -4.32 -2.91 -12.44
C LEU A 57 -5.62 -3.36 -13.09
N VAL A 58 -6.67 -2.54 -12.99
CA VAL A 58 -7.95 -2.82 -13.65
C VAL A 58 -7.77 -2.89 -15.16
N HIS A 59 -7.06 -1.93 -15.75
CA HIS A 59 -6.81 -1.88 -17.17
C HIS A 59 -6.07 -3.13 -17.68
N LEU A 60 -5.15 -3.66 -16.87
CA LEU A 60 -4.38 -4.85 -17.21
C LEU A 60 -5.08 -6.15 -16.81
N ASP A 61 -6.31 -6.07 -16.29
CA ASP A 61 -7.09 -7.21 -15.84
C ASP A 61 -6.36 -8.03 -14.77
N LEU A 62 -5.68 -7.33 -13.86
CA LEU A 62 -4.98 -7.95 -12.75
C LEU A 62 -5.84 -7.93 -11.49
N PRO A 63 -5.70 -8.94 -10.62
CA PRO A 63 -6.51 -8.98 -9.40
C PRO A 63 -6.13 -7.87 -8.43
N ILE A 64 -7.13 -7.30 -7.77
CA ILE A 64 -6.92 -6.30 -6.73
C ILE A 64 -7.32 -6.95 -5.41
N GLU A 65 -6.32 -7.38 -4.64
CA GLU A 65 -6.53 -7.99 -3.33
C GLU A 65 -6.11 -7.01 -2.25
N GLU A 66 -6.97 -6.83 -1.25
CA GLU A 66 -6.72 -5.89 -0.15
C GLU A 66 -6.28 -6.59 1.12
N LYS A 67 -5.82 -7.83 1.02
CA LYS A 67 -5.31 -8.60 2.17
C LYS A 67 -3.79 -8.54 2.20
N ALA A 68 -3.23 -8.12 3.33
CA ALA A 68 -1.79 -8.23 3.56
C ALA A 68 -1.43 -9.71 3.72
N SER A 69 -0.34 -10.09 3.07
CA SER A 69 0.14 -11.47 3.16
C SER A 69 1.03 -11.65 4.39
#